data_7278da948d8f741d57446602c15032cf
#
_entry.id   7278da948d8f741d57446602c15032cf
#
_cell.length_a   1.000
_cell.length_b   1.000
_cell.length_c   1.000
_cell.angle_alpha   90.00
_cell.angle_beta   90.00
_cell.angle_gamma   90.00
#
_symmetry.space_group_name_H-M   'P 1'
#
loop_
_entity.id
_entity.type
_entity.pdbx_description
1 polymer ?
#
loop_
_entity_poly.entity_id
_entity_poly.type
_entity_poly.pdbx_seq_one_letter_code
_entity_poly.pdbx_strand_id
1 'polypeptide(L)'
;MKPNIIFILLDGSRFDRIHVSPEFCDLIKQGTLLDNVTTAIPYTFGSLNVILTGEYGKENGVDGFYKVSKLKKQVSFLPEILQNEGYFTSRGLIRDEILSPRGFDFRKEYNEYEEDLNLRHPELIKDTFEKSKGKPFFTLLQFTRIHTVTVTEVLKKYEWNNEDFYKNKDSNLQTYDNVFKETGIYAQHIKNTIDKLGISENTIIIFFTDHGTGIGERFGERNYGSFTFEETIRT
;
A
#
# COMPACT_ATOMS: atom_id res chain seq x y z
N MET A 1 5.16 27.10 4.09
CA MET A 1 5.96 25.99 4.68
C MET A 1 5.71 24.78 3.80
N LYS A 2 6.73 23.93 3.52
CA LYS A 2 6.51 22.67 2.79
C LYS A 2 5.73 21.70 3.69
N PRO A 3 4.67 21.02 3.22
CA PRO A 3 3.92 20.07 4.05
C PRO A 3 4.71 18.77 4.26
N ASN A 4 4.41 18.04 5.34
CA ASN A 4 4.77 16.64 5.44
C ASN A 4 3.95 15.82 4.45
N ILE A 5 4.48 14.71 3.99
CA ILE A 5 3.81 13.83 3.01
C ILE A 5 3.88 12.40 3.55
N ILE A 6 2.73 11.78 3.72
CA ILE A 6 2.63 10.39 4.18
C ILE A 6 1.88 9.58 3.13
N PHE A 7 2.58 8.64 2.50
CA PHE A 7 2.02 7.66 1.58
C PHE A 7 1.72 6.38 2.34
N ILE A 8 0.48 5.89 2.23
CA ILE A 8 0.03 4.68 2.90
C ILE A 8 -0.51 3.74 1.84
N LEU A 9 0.30 2.74 1.51
CA LEU A 9 -0.11 1.63 0.66
C LEU A 9 -0.99 0.67 1.46
N LEU A 10 -2.19 0.46 1.00
CA LEU A 10 -3.14 -0.54 1.49
C LEU A 10 -3.11 -1.74 0.53
N ASP A 11 -2.13 -2.62 0.71
CA ASP A 11 -1.76 -3.70 -0.21
C ASP A 11 -2.93 -4.65 -0.51
N GLY A 12 -3.28 -4.78 -1.79
CA GLY A 12 -4.36 -5.64 -2.23
C GLY A 12 -5.78 -5.10 -2.01
N SER A 13 -5.93 -3.82 -1.67
CA SER A 13 -7.23 -3.17 -1.45
C SER A 13 -7.98 -2.99 -2.77
N ARG A 14 -9.31 -3.14 -2.73
CA ARG A 14 -10.21 -3.00 -3.89
C ARG A 14 -11.00 -1.71 -3.77
N PHE A 15 -11.04 -0.95 -4.85
CA PHE A 15 -11.84 0.27 -4.91
C PHE A 15 -13.34 0.02 -4.72
N ASP A 16 -13.88 -1.06 -5.32
CA ASP A 16 -15.32 -1.38 -5.22
C ASP A 16 -15.79 -1.76 -3.81
N ARG A 17 -14.85 -1.94 -2.86
CA ARG A 17 -15.14 -2.24 -1.46
C ARG A 17 -15.00 -1.05 -0.52
N ILE A 18 -14.64 0.13 -1.01
CA ILE A 18 -14.37 1.30 -0.16
C ILE A 18 -15.55 1.66 0.76
N HIS A 19 -16.78 1.45 0.29
CA HIS A 19 -18.00 1.77 1.03
C HIS A 19 -18.39 0.76 2.11
N VAL A 20 -17.70 -0.38 2.23
CA VAL A 20 -17.97 -1.35 3.31
C VAL A 20 -17.35 -0.92 4.64
N SER A 21 -16.39 0.01 4.61
CA SER A 21 -15.78 0.58 5.82
C SER A 21 -16.36 1.96 6.14
N PRO A 22 -17.01 2.12 7.30
CA PRO A 22 -17.45 3.44 7.77
C PRO A 22 -16.30 4.44 7.90
N GLU A 23 -15.12 3.99 8.32
CA GLU A 23 -13.93 4.83 8.51
C GLU A 23 -13.46 5.42 7.19
N PHE A 24 -13.42 4.64 6.11
CA PHE A 24 -13.10 5.17 4.78
C PHE A 24 -14.18 6.14 4.28
N CYS A 25 -15.46 5.84 4.50
CA CYS A 25 -16.55 6.77 4.17
C CYS A 25 -16.39 8.13 4.88
N ASP A 26 -15.90 8.13 6.11
CA ASP A 26 -15.67 9.36 6.87
C ASP A 26 -14.38 10.08 6.43
N LEU A 27 -13.33 9.35 6.08
CA LEU A 27 -12.11 9.94 5.50
C LEU A 27 -12.38 10.61 4.14
N ILE A 28 -13.20 10.00 3.28
CA ILE A 28 -13.60 10.56 1.99
C ILE A 28 -14.31 11.93 2.16
N LYS A 29 -15.16 12.08 3.18
CA LYS A 29 -15.82 13.37 3.47
C LYS A 29 -14.85 14.48 3.87
N GLN A 30 -13.66 14.12 4.36
CA GLN A 30 -12.65 15.04 4.84
C GLN A 30 -11.54 15.32 3.81
N GLY A 31 -11.55 14.60 2.68
CA GLY A 31 -10.50 14.65 1.68
C GLY A 31 -11.02 14.66 0.24
N THR A 32 -10.19 14.20 -0.67
CA THR A 32 -10.52 14.02 -2.08
C THR A 32 -10.40 12.55 -2.44
N LEU A 33 -11.45 11.96 -2.97
CA LEU A 33 -11.44 10.62 -3.54
C LEU A 33 -11.15 10.70 -5.03
N LEU A 34 -10.12 9.98 -5.48
CA LEU A 34 -9.84 9.74 -6.90
C LEU A 34 -10.48 8.39 -7.27
N ASP A 35 -11.59 8.42 -7.98
CA ASP A 35 -12.45 7.26 -8.24
C ASP A 35 -12.21 6.59 -9.60
N ASN A 36 -11.29 7.12 -10.40
CA ASN A 36 -10.95 6.59 -11.72
C ASN A 36 -9.44 6.41 -11.86
N VAL A 37 -8.89 5.56 -11.00
CA VAL A 37 -7.47 5.21 -10.99
C VAL A 37 -7.31 3.74 -11.40
N THR A 38 -6.29 3.45 -12.19
CA THR A 38 -5.96 2.09 -12.63
C THR A 38 -4.47 1.85 -12.43
N THR A 39 -4.12 0.74 -11.77
CA THR A 39 -2.72 0.37 -11.65
C THR A 39 -2.13 -0.07 -13.00
N ALA A 40 -0.88 0.25 -13.21
CA ALA A 40 -0.16 -0.16 -14.41
C ALA A 40 0.23 -1.65 -14.39
N ILE A 41 0.38 -2.22 -13.20
CA ILE A 41 0.88 -3.60 -12.99
C ILE A 41 0.18 -4.19 -11.76
N PRO A 42 -0.49 -5.36 -11.88
CA PRO A 42 -1.31 -5.91 -10.80
C PRO A 42 -0.50 -6.69 -9.76
N TYR A 43 0.65 -6.18 -9.33
CA TYR A 43 1.44 -6.71 -8.21
C TYR A 43 2.37 -5.64 -7.62
N THR A 44 2.65 -5.73 -6.33
CA THR A 44 3.28 -4.70 -5.50
C THR A 44 4.63 -4.22 -6.03
N PHE A 45 5.55 -5.14 -6.35
CA PHE A 45 6.90 -4.78 -6.77
C PHE A 45 6.91 -3.90 -8.03
N GLY A 46 6.12 -4.27 -9.04
CA GLY A 46 6.00 -3.48 -10.26
C GLY A 46 5.28 -2.16 -10.04
N SER A 47 4.10 -2.22 -9.40
CA SER A 47 3.24 -1.05 -9.20
C SER A 47 3.91 0.05 -8.38
N LEU A 48 4.52 -0.27 -7.23
CA LEU A 48 5.20 0.74 -6.41
C LEU A 48 6.35 1.43 -7.14
N ASN A 49 7.10 0.69 -7.98
CA ASN A 49 8.16 1.31 -8.78
C ASN A 49 7.60 2.23 -9.86
N VAL A 50 6.44 1.92 -10.46
CA VAL A 50 5.73 2.84 -11.37
C VAL A 50 5.25 4.09 -10.62
N ILE A 51 4.58 3.91 -9.48
CA ILE A 51 4.05 5.03 -8.66
C ILE A 51 5.17 5.99 -8.23
N LEU A 52 6.32 5.48 -7.81
CA LEU A 52 7.40 6.31 -7.29
C LEU A 52 8.36 6.86 -8.36
N THR A 53 8.24 6.39 -9.61
CA THR A 53 9.06 6.90 -10.72
C THR A 53 8.24 7.71 -11.73
N GLY A 54 6.93 7.47 -11.82
CA GLY A 54 6.08 7.98 -12.90
C GLY A 54 6.36 7.33 -14.25
N GLU A 55 7.15 6.24 -14.30
CA GLU A 55 7.54 5.55 -15.52
C GLU A 55 7.12 4.07 -15.48
N TYR A 56 6.67 3.52 -16.61
CA TYR A 56 6.33 2.10 -16.72
C TYR A 56 7.57 1.21 -16.57
N GLY A 57 7.34 -0.08 -16.25
CA GLY A 57 8.40 -1.05 -15.97
C GLY A 57 9.49 -1.14 -17.03
N LYS A 58 9.12 -1.05 -18.32
CA LYS A 58 10.07 -1.04 -19.43
C LYS A 58 11.06 0.14 -19.35
N GLU A 59 10.57 1.32 -18.99
CA GLU A 59 11.36 2.54 -18.85
C GLU A 59 12.17 2.54 -17.56
N ASN A 60 11.53 2.21 -16.42
CA ASN A 60 12.18 2.24 -15.11
C ASN A 60 13.08 1.01 -14.83
N GLY A 61 12.91 -0.09 -15.58
CA GLY A 61 13.68 -1.33 -15.47
C GLY A 61 13.09 -2.38 -14.53
N VAL A 62 11.88 -2.13 -13.99
CA VAL A 62 11.18 -3.06 -13.09
C VAL A 62 9.91 -3.57 -13.79
N ASP A 63 10.08 -4.50 -14.72
CA ASP A 63 9.01 -5.11 -15.52
C ASP A 63 8.82 -6.61 -15.28
N GLY A 64 9.38 -7.13 -14.19
CA GLY A 64 9.28 -8.54 -13.82
C GLY A 64 9.32 -8.73 -12.31
N PHE A 65 9.02 -9.95 -11.87
CA PHE A 65 9.03 -10.30 -10.44
C PHE A 65 10.47 -10.38 -9.92
N TYR A 66 10.69 -9.84 -8.70
CA TYR A 66 11.88 -9.94 -7.85
C TYR A 66 13.23 -10.23 -8.55
N LYS A 67 14.35 -9.98 -7.94
CA LYS A 67 15.73 -10.41 -8.27
C LYS A 67 16.23 -10.24 -9.70
N VAL A 68 15.35 -10.30 -10.71
CA VAL A 68 15.70 -10.16 -12.15
C VAL A 68 15.64 -8.70 -12.57
N SER A 69 14.65 -7.94 -12.06
CA SER A 69 14.44 -6.53 -12.40
C SER A 69 15.01 -5.61 -11.34
N LYS A 70 15.67 -4.53 -11.77
CA LYS A 70 16.23 -3.52 -10.88
C LYS A 70 15.96 -2.12 -11.42
N LEU A 71 15.56 -1.21 -10.54
CA LEU A 71 15.41 0.20 -10.87
C LEU A 71 16.68 0.75 -11.49
N LYS A 72 16.57 1.27 -12.72
CA LYS A 72 17.69 1.89 -13.44
C LYS A 72 18.19 3.12 -12.68
N LYS A 73 19.52 3.32 -12.67
CA LYS A 73 20.15 4.41 -11.91
C LYS A 73 19.76 5.81 -12.39
N GLN A 74 19.51 5.95 -13.69
CA GLN A 74 19.19 7.24 -14.34
C GLN A 74 17.72 7.65 -14.19
N VAL A 75 16.86 6.77 -13.71
CA VAL A 75 15.44 7.06 -13.54
C VAL A 75 15.22 7.94 -12.31
N SER A 76 14.44 8.98 -12.46
CA SER A 76 14.03 9.85 -11.36
C SER A 76 13.17 9.05 -10.36
N PHE A 77 13.43 9.22 -9.08
CA PHE A 77 12.77 8.48 -8.02
C PHE A 77 12.27 9.45 -6.95
N LEU A 78 10.98 9.43 -6.69
CA LEU A 78 10.31 10.41 -5.81
C LEU A 78 11.03 10.62 -4.46
N PRO A 79 11.48 9.58 -3.74
CA PRO A 79 12.20 9.78 -2.48
C PRO A 79 13.50 10.59 -2.65
N GLU A 80 14.27 10.40 -3.76
CA GLU A 80 15.46 11.17 -4.04
C GLU A 80 15.13 12.63 -4.37
N ILE A 81 14.07 12.85 -5.15
CA ILE A 81 13.60 14.21 -5.47
C ILE A 81 13.24 14.94 -4.18
N LEU A 82 12.45 14.31 -3.30
CA LEU A 82 12.05 14.91 -2.04
C LEU A 82 13.25 15.14 -1.10
N GLN A 83 14.19 14.21 -1.03
CA GLN A 83 15.43 14.36 -0.26
C GLN A 83 16.24 15.58 -0.75
N ASN A 84 16.40 15.74 -2.06
CA ASN A 84 17.06 16.89 -2.68
C ASN A 84 16.32 18.20 -2.42
N GLU A 85 14.99 18.15 -2.24
CA GLU A 85 14.14 19.27 -1.85
C GLU A 85 14.16 19.56 -0.34
N GLY A 86 15.00 18.85 0.42
CA GLY A 86 15.22 19.08 1.85
C GLY A 86 14.29 18.33 2.79
N TYR A 87 13.52 17.37 2.29
CA TYR A 87 12.73 16.47 3.14
C TYR A 87 13.62 15.46 3.86
N PHE A 88 13.24 15.11 5.08
CA PHE A 88 13.69 13.87 5.71
C PHE A 88 12.81 12.73 5.21
N THR A 89 13.39 11.64 4.71
CA THR A 89 12.65 10.60 4.01
C THR A 89 12.72 9.28 4.76
N SER A 90 11.57 8.61 4.91
CA SER A 90 11.50 7.31 5.60
C SER A 90 10.58 6.32 4.90
N ARG A 91 10.74 5.04 5.20
CA ARG A 91 9.81 4.00 4.79
C ARG A 91 9.70 2.86 5.79
N GLY A 92 8.53 2.23 5.84
CA GLY A 92 8.25 0.98 6.52
C GLY A 92 7.64 -0.03 5.54
N LEU A 93 8.40 -1.04 5.15
CA LEU A 93 7.99 -2.07 4.18
C LEU A 93 8.08 -3.46 4.81
N ILE A 94 7.39 -4.44 4.23
CA ILE A 94 7.50 -5.84 4.66
C ILE A 94 8.78 -6.53 4.15
N ARG A 95 9.40 -5.99 3.11
CA ARG A 95 10.68 -6.43 2.57
C ARG A 95 11.44 -5.27 1.97
N ASP A 96 12.71 -5.15 2.33
CA ASP A 96 13.57 -4.04 1.85
C ASP A 96 13.80 -4.09 0.32
N GLU A 97 13.74 -5.31 -0.27
CA GLU A 97 13.95 -5.50 -1.71
C GLU A 97 12.81 -4.98 -2.60
N ILE A 98 11.63 -4.68 -2.05
CA ILE A 98 10.47 -4.18 -2.82
C ILE A 98 10.81 -2.88 -3.54
N LEU A 99 11.58 -2.01 -2.90
CA LEU A 99 11.99 -0.73 -3.45
C LEU A 99 13.49 -0.49 -3.30
N SER A 100 14.06 0.24 -4.25
CA SER A 100 15.41 0.76 -4.11
C SER A 100 15.59 1.51 -2.78
N PRO A 101 16.73 1.37 -2.08
CA PRO A 101 17.03 2.15 -0.87
C PRO A 101 17.34 3.61 -1.16
N ARG A 102 17.48 4.00 -2.43
CA ARG A 102 17.84 5.36 -2.86
C ARG A 102 16.86 6.39 -2.30
N GLY A 103 17.37 7.51 -1.81
CA GLY A 103 16.57 8.62 -1.35
C GLY A 103 15.80 8.39 -0.04
N PHE A 104 16.09 7.32 0.71
CA PHE A 104 15.51 7.09 2.04
C PHE A 104 16.58 7.23 3.13
N ASP A 105 16.40 8.22 4.03
CA ASP A 105 17.28 8.47 5.18
C ASP A 105 17.06 7.44 6.30
N PHE A 106 15.83 6.96 6.46
CA PHE A 106 15.43 6.02 7.50
C PHE A 106 14.55 4.90 6.96
N ARG A 107 14.87 3.66 7.31
CA ARG A 107 14.18 2.47 6.80
C ARG A 107 13.89 1.49 7.91
N LYS A 108 12.69 0.91 7.87
CA LYS A 108 12.28 -0.23 8.70
C LYS A 108 11.75 -1.34 7.80
N GLU A 109 12.06 -2.56 8.15
CA GLU A 109 11.46 -3.76 7.60
C GLU A 109 10.65 -4.46 8.69
N TYR A 110 9.47 -4.94 8.34
CA TYR A 110 8.54 -5.57 9.26
C TYR A 110 8.16 -6.97 8.79
N ASN A 111 8.05 -7.91 9.72
CA ASN A 111 7.47 -9.20 9.44
C ASN A 111 5.93 -9.10 9.53
N GLU A 112 5.24 -9.11 8.39
CA GLU A 112 3.79 -8.96 8.29
C GLU A 112 2.97 -10.06 8.99
N TYR A 113 3.59 -11.19 9.31
CA TYR A 113 2.96 -12.32 10.02
C TYR A 113 3.18 -12.31 11.52
N GLU A 114 4.18 -11.61 12.02
CA GLU A 114 4.59 -11.61 13.42
C GLU A 114 4.43 -10.25 14.10
N GLU A 115 4.41 -9.15 13.33
CA GLU A 115 4.37 -7.80 13.86
C GLU A 115 3.01 -7.13 13.61
N ASP A 116 2.49 -6.45 14.63
CA ASP A 116 1.28 -5.64 14.50
C ASP A 116 1.59 -4.28 13.85
N LEU A 117 1.29 -4.15 12.57
CA LEU A 117 1.49 -2.91 11.82
C LEU A 117 0.62 -1.74 12.34
N ASN A 118 -0.48 -2.01 13.08
CA ASN A 118 -1.25 -0.96 13.75
C ASN A 118 -0.44 -0.27 14.86
N LEU A 119 0.56 -0.94 15.42
CA LEU A 119 1.48 -0.38 16.41
C LEU A 119 2.75 0.16 15.75
N ARG A 120 3.32 -0.61 14.83
CA ARG A 120 4.63 -0.29 14.21
C ARG A 120 4.60 0.95 13.33
N HIS A 121 3.55 1.17 12.58
CA HIS A 121 3.47 2.34 11.69
C HIS A 121 3.32 3.66 12.45
N PRO A 122 2.46 3.79 13.48
CA PRO A 122 2.47 4.95 14.38
C PRO A 122 3.83 5.23 15.03
N GLU A 123 4.55 4.18 15.46
CA GLU A 123 5.91 4.32 15.99
C GLU A 123 6.87 4.88 14.95
N LEU A 124 6.83 4.36 13.71
CA LEU A 124 7.67 4.86 12.61
C LEU A 124 7.37 6.32 12.28
N ILE A 125 6.09 6.73 12.26
CA ILE A 125 5.71 8.14 12.04
C ILE A 125 6.31 9.03 13.13
N LYS A 126 6.22 8.64 14.40
CA LYS A 126 6.82 9.37 15.53
C LYS A 126 8.34 9.46 15.39
N ASP A 127 8.99 8.32 15.15
CA ASP A 127 10.45 8.25 14.92
C ASP A 127 10.88 9.18 13.77
N THR A 128 10.09 9.20 12.68
CA THR A 128 10.36 10.05 11.52
C THR A 128 10.20 11.52 11.87
N PHE A 129 9.12 11.88 12.57
CA PHE A 129 8.89 13.25 13.03
C PHE A 129 10.04 13.74 13.92
N GLU A 130 10.47 12.96 14.91
CA GLU A 130 11.59 13.31 15.80
C GLU A 130 12.91 13.42 15.05
N LYS A 131 13.22 12.45 14.17
CA LYS A 131 14.47 12.42 13.39
C LYS A 131 14.51 13.51 12.32
N SER A 132 13.37 14.00 11.85
CA SER A 132 13.32 15.09 10.87
C SER A 132 13.87 16.41 11.41
N LYS A 133 13.90 16.59 12.75
CA LYS A 133 14.39 17.79 13.44
C LYS A 133 13.77 19.08 12.90
N GLY A 134 12.45 19.04 12.67
CA GLY A 134 11.69 20.19 12.16
C GLY A 134 11.75 20.40 10.63
N LYS A 135 12.45 19.56 9.88
CA LYS A 135 12.34 19.52 8.42
C LYS A 135 10.99 18.91 8.02
N PRO A 136 10.42 19.27 6.86
CA PRO A 136 9.33 18.50 6.29
C PRO A 136 9.80 17.06 6.06
N PHE A 137 8.90 16.10 6.20
CA PHE A 137 9.25 14.69 5.99
C PHE A 137 8.33 14.00 4.99
N PHE A 138 8.86 12.98 4.35
CA PHE A 138 8.14 12.01 3.53
C PHE A 138 8.22 10.64 4.17
N THR A 139 7.09 9.96 4.31
CA THR A 139 7.03 8.59 4.84
C THR A 139 6.21 7.72 3.92
N LEU A 140 6.73 6.56 3.53
CA LEU A 140 5.99 5.50 2.84
C LEU A 140 5.77 4.33 3.78
N LEU A 141 4.51 3.94 3.97
CA LEU A 141 4.09 2.79 4.78
C LEU A 141 3.40 1.74 3.92
N GLN A 142 3.69 0.47 4.15
CA GLN A 142 3.01 -0.65 3.49
C GLN A 142 2.20 -1.43 4.51
N PHE A 143 0.88 -1.32 4.45
CA PHE A 143 -0.06 -2.08 5.29
C PHE A 143 -0.60 -3.27 4.50
N THR A 144 -0.33 -4.50 4.98
CA THR A 144 -0.53 -5.75 4.24
C THR A 144 -1.62 -6.64 4.81
N ARG A 145 -2.46 -6.14 5.71
CA ARG A 145 -3.45 -6.98 6.41
C ARG A 145 -4.40 -7.70 5.45
N ILE A 146 -4.86 -7.05 4.37
CA ILE A 146 -5.69 -7.67 3.33
C ILE A 146 -4.92 -8.79 2.64
N HIS A 147 -3.67 -8.52 2.24
CA HIS A 147 -2.80 -9.51 1.60
C HIS A 147 -2.62 -10.74 2.50
N THR A 148 -2.20 -10.55 3.75
CA THR A 148 -1.93 -11.65 4.69
C THR A 148 -3.17 -12.52 4.94
N VAL A 149 -4.32 -11.91 5.22
CA VAL A 149 -5.58 -12.65 5.46
C VAL A 149 -6.03 -13.39 4.19
N THR A 150 -5.96 -12.74 3.04
CA THR A 150 -6.34 -13.39 1.77
C THR A 150 -5.47 -14.62 1.50
N VAL A 151 -4.16 -14.50 1.70
CA VAL A 151 -3.23 -15.63 1.49
C VAL A 151 -3.47 -16.74 2.53
N THR A 152 -3.62 -16.41 3.80
CA THR A 152 -3.66 -17.42 4.88
C THR A 152 -5.04 -18.04 5.09
N GLU A 153 -6.11 -17.25 4.98
CA GLU A 153 -7.46 -17.69 5.34
C GLU A 153 -8.34 -18.01 4.13
N VAL A 154 -8.07 -17.41 2.97
CA VAL A 154 -8.83 -17.67 1.75
C VAL A 154 -8.09 -18.66 0.85
N LEU A 155 -6.89 -18.31 0.35
CA LEU A 155 -6.18 -19.15 -0.63
C LEU A 155 -5.78 -20.50 -0.04
N LYS A 156 -5.26 -20.55 1.21
CA LYS A 156 -4.85 -21.82 1.84
C LYS A 156 -6.02 -22.75 2.10
N LYS A 157 -7.21 -22.22 2.41
CA LYS A 157 -8.42 -23.01 2.57
C LYS A 157 -8.75 -23.82 1.31
N TYR A 158 -8.39 -23.30 0.13
CA TYR A 158 -8.65 -23.92 -1.18
C TYR A 158 -7.36 -24.39 -1.89
N GLU A 159 -6.29 -24.63 -1.15
CA GLU A 159 -4.97 -24.93 -1.71
C GLU A 159 -4.99 -26.07 -2.75
N TRP A 160 -5.79 -27.12 -2.49
CA TRP A 160 -5.91 -28.31 -3.33
C TRP A 160 -7.18 -28.39 -4.19
N ASN A 161 -8.11 -27.43 -4.03
CA ASN A 161 -9.39 -27.44 -4.75
C ASN A 161 -9.71 -26.07 -5.35
N ASN A 162 -9.24 -25.85 -6.59
CA ASN A 162 -9.50 -24.63 -7.33
C ASN A 162 -10.99 -24.37 -7.60
N GLU A 163 -11.80 -25.41 -7.84
CA GLU A 163 -13.23 -25.23 -8.10
C GLU A 163 -13.98 -24.69 -6.89
N ASP A 164 -13.65 -25.15 -5.69
CA ASP A 164 -14.29 -24.67 -4.48
C ASP A 164 -13.96 -23.21 -4.18
N PHE A 165 -12.77 -22.73 -4.55
CA PHE A 165 -12.46 -21.31 -4.47
C PHE A 165 -13.46 -20.44 -5.22
N TYR A 166 -13.81 -20.82 -6.45
CA TYR A 166 -14.76 -20.08 -7.28
C TYR A 166 -16.22 -20.31 -6.84
N LYS A 167 -16.58 -21.51 -6.39
CA LYS A 167 -17.91 -21.83 -5.88
C LYS A 167 -18.24 -21.06 -4.61
N ASN A 168 -17.26 -20.78 -3.78
CA ASN A 168 -17.41 -20.12 -2.48
C ASN A 168 -17.05 -18.62 -2.52
N LYS A 169 -17.13 -17.98 -3.67
CA LYS A 169 -16.77 -16.56 -3.85
C LYS A 169 -17.44 -15.62 -2.82
N ASP A 170 -18.71 -15.87 -2.48
CA ASP A 170 -19.47 -15.02 -1.55
C ASP A 170 -18.91 -15.12 -0.12
N SER A 171 -18.51 -16.32 0.31
CA SER A 171 -17.83 -16.53 1.60
C SER A 171 -16.42 -15.91 1.61
N ASN A 172 -15.71 -16.01 0.48
CA ASN A 172 -14.40 -15.37 0.33
C ASN A 172 -14.53 -13.84 0.37
N LEU A 173 -15.55 -13.28 -0.30
CA LEU A 173 -15.85 -11.85 -0.27
C LEU A 173 -16.17 -11.37 1.15
N GLN A 174 -16.95 -12.15 1.90
CA GLN A 174 -17.26 -11.79 3.29
C GLN A 174 -15.98 -11.74 4.16
N THR A 175 -15.07 -12.70 3.99
CA THR A 175 -13.76 -12.67 4.67
C THR A 175 -12.97 -11.43 4.26
N TYR A 176 -12.94 -11.12 2.97
CA TYR A 176 -12.30 -9.92 2.43
C TYR A 176 -12.90 -8.63 3.03
N ASP A 177 -14.23 -8.50 3.03
CA ASP A 177 -14.92 -7.32 3.57
C ASP A 177 -14.64 -7.10 5.06
N ASN A 178 -14.52 -8.17 5.83
CA ASN A 178 -14.18 -8.06 7.25
C ASN A 178 -12.78 -7.47 7.45
N VAL A 179 -11.79 -7.97 6.71
CA VAL A 179 -10.42 -7.42 6.80
C VAL A 179 -10.31 -6.02 6.18
N PHE A 180 -11.14 -5.71 5.18
CA PHE A 180 -11.21 -4.36 4.61
C PHE A 180 -11.71 -3.34 5.65
N LYS A 181 -12.67 -3.70 6.51
CA LYS A 181 -13.10 -2.87 7.65
C LYS A 181 -11.96 -2.65 8.65
N GLU A 182 -11.20 -3.72 8.99
CA GLU A 182 -10.01 -3.58 9.83
C GLU A 182 -9.00 -2.59 9.24
N THR A 183 -8.85 -2.60 7.91
CA THR A 183 -7.98 -1.66 7.19
C THR A 183 -8.45 -0.21 7.30
N GLY A 184 -9.76 0.02 7.32
CA GLY A 184 -10.32 1.35 7.60
C GLY A 184 -10.04 1.83 9.03
N ILE A 185 -10.16 0.95 10.02
CA ILE A 185 -9.80 1.25 11.42
C ILE A 185 -8.31 1.63 11.51
N TYR A 186 -7.44 0.90 10.82
CA TYR A 186 -6.02 1.25 10.71
C TYR A 186 -5.83 2.66 10.11
N ALA A 187 -6.49 2.97 9.01
CA ALA A 187 -6.38 4.29 8.37
C ALA A 187 -6.79 5.43 9.33
N GLN A 188 -7.87 5.25 10.09
CA GLN A 188 -8.29 6.19 11.12
C GLN A 188 -7.27 6.28 12.26
N HIS A 189 -6.64 5.17 12.64
CA HIS A 189 -5.60 5.16 13.68
C HIS A 189 -4.35 5.96 13.26
N ILE A 190 -3.94 5.84 12.00
CA ILE A 190 -2.85 6.66 11.44
C ILE A 190 -3.22 8.15 11.49
N LYS A 191 -4.42 8.51 11.04
CA LYS A 191 -4.89 9.90 11.13
C LYS A 191 -4.84 10.42 12.58
N ASN A 192 -5.36 9.66 13.53
CA ASN A 192 -5.34 10.03 14.94
C ASN A 192 -3.91 10.19 15.48
N THR A 193 -2.95 9.44 14.97
CA THR A 193 -1.53 9.58 15.34
C THR A 193 -0.97 10.93 14.88
N ILE A 194 -1.30 11.35 13.67
CA ILE A 194 -0.88 12.62 13.08
C ILE A 194 -1.52 13.80 13.84
N ASP A 195 -2.81 13.66 14.21
CA ASP A 195 -3.53 14.64 15.05
C ASP A 195 -2.86 14.80 16.41
N LYS A 196 -2.50 13.69 17.07
CA LYS A 196 -1.81 13.69 18.40
C LYS A 196 -0.41 14.31 18.34
N LEU A 197 0.26 14.24 17.20
CA LEU A 197 1.56 14.89 16.99
C LEU A 197 1.41 16.41 16.72
N GLY A 198 0.18 16.91 16.54
CA GLY A 198 -0.09 18.32 16.28
C GLY A 198 0.38 18.80 14.90
N ILE A 199 0.46 17.90 13.92
CA ILE A 199 1.00 18.21 12.58
C ILE A 199 -0.04 18.09 11.46
N SER A 200 -1.30 17.83 11.77
CA SER A 200 -2.37 17.59 10.78
C SER A 200 -2.52 18.71 9.76
N GLU A 201 -2.52 19.97 10.20
CA GLU A 201 -2.69 21.15 9.35
C GLU A 201 -1.58 21.33 8.30
N ASN A 202 -0.43 20.69 8.51
CA ASN A 202 0.71 20.77 7.61
C ASN A 202 1.14 19.37 7.10
N THR A 203 0.19 18.44 6.96
CA THR A 203 0.46 17.07 6.50
C THR A 203 -0.53 16.65 5.43
N ILE A 204 -0.01 16.17 4.31
CA ILE A 204 -0.78 15.50 3.25
C ILE A 204 -0.69 14.00 3.50
N ILE A 205 -1.85 13.35 3.66
CA ILE A 205 -1.95 11.90 3.79
C ILE A 205 -2.56 11.37 2.50
N ILE A 206 -1.90 10.39 1.87
CA ILE A 206 -2.40 9.73 0.67
C ILE A 206 -2.55 8.25 0.98
N PHE A 207 -3.79 7.78 1.06
CA PHE A 207 -4.13 6.37 1.07
C PHE A 207 -4.28 5.89 -0.38
N PHE A 208 -3.62 4.82 -0.74
CA PHE A 208 -3.67 4.26 -2.08
C PHE A 208 -3.46 2.75 -2.04
N THR A 209 -3.82 2.08 -3.11
CA THR A 209 -3.50 0.66 -3.29
C THR A 209 -2.66 0.48 -4.55
N ASP A 210 -1.85 -0.55 -4.57
CA ASP A 210 -0.98 -0.94 -5.68
C ASP A 210 -1.68 -1.84 -6.70
N HIS A 211 -2.59 -2.68 -6.22
CA HIS A 211 -3.48 -3.55 -6.98
C HIS A 211 -4.65 -3.98 -6.09
N GLY A 212 -5.65 -4.56 -6.70
CA GLY A 212 -6.75 -5.23 -5.98
C GLY A 212 -6.50 -6.73 -5.83
N THR A 213 -7.56 -7.46 -5.46
CA THR A 213 -7.50 -8.90 -5.13
C THR A 213 -8.72 -9.62 -5.69
N GLY A 214 -8.50 -10.59 -6.58
CA GLY A 214 -9.54 -11.51 -7.07
C GLY A 214 -9.83 -12.61 -6.05
N ILE A 215 -11.07 -12.78 -5.66
CA ILE A 215 -11.51 -13.71 -4.59
C ILE A 215 -12.48 -14.76 -5.09
N GLY A 216 -12.50 -15.02 -6.41
CA GLY A 216 -13.29 -16.07 -7.04
C GLY A 216 -14.34 -15.57 -8.03
N GLU A 217 -14.34 -14.29 -8.40
CA GLU A 217 -15.27 -13.72 -9.38
C GLU A 217 -15.01 -14.18 -10.79
N ARG A 218 -13.74 -14.36 -11.14
CA ARG A 218 -13.28 -14.73 -12.48
C ARG A 218 -12.53 -16.05 -12.46
N PHE A 219 -12.96 -16.98 -13.28
CA PHE A 219 -12.23 -18.22 -13.44
C PHE A 219 -10.84 -17.94 -14.02
N GLY A 220 -9.80 -18.55 -13.43
CA GLY A 220 -8.40 -18.39 -13.82
C GLY A 220 -7.63 -17.35 -12.99
N GLU A 221 -8.27 -16.37 -12.35
CA GLU A 221 -7.61 -15.47 -11.41
C GLU A 221 -7.82 -15.95 -9.97
N ARG A 222 -6.74 -16.12 -9.26
CA ARG A 222 -6.73 -16.38 -7.82
C ARG A 222 -5.81 -15.37 -7.17
N ASN A 223 -6.36 -14.43 -6.44
CA ASN A 223 -5.66 -13.34 -5.81
C ASN A 223 -5.32 -12.19 -6.79
N TYR A 224 -4.10 -12.12 -7.34
CA TYR A 224 -3.66 -11.04 -8.24
C TYR A 224 -2.45 -11.47 -9.09
N GLY A 225 -2.04 -10.62 -10.03
CA GLY A 225 -0.75 -10.74 -10.73
C GLY A 225 -0.79 -11.50 -12.04
N SER A 226 -1.86 -12.21 -12.36
CA SER A 226 -1.96 -13.00 -13.59
C SER A 226 -2.77 -12.31 -14.68
N PHE A 227 -3.87 -11.66 -14.31
CA PHE A 227 -4.78 -11.00 -15.25
C PHE A 227 -5.06 -9.55 -14.84
N THR A 228 -5.58 -8.79 -15.81
CA THR A 228 -5.94 -7.37 -15.64
C THR A 228 -7.47 -7.20 -15.55
N PHE A 229 -8.09 -7.96 -14.66
CA PHE A 229 -9.51 -7.80 -14.36
C PHE A 229 -9.75 -6.55 -13.50
N GLU A 230 -10.95 -6.00 -13.58
CA GLU A 230 -11.28 -4.75 -12.90
C GLU A 230 -11.04 -4.83 -11.38
N GLU A 231 -11.38 -5.95 -10.76
CA GLU A 231 -11.16 -6.21 -9.33
C GLU A 231 -9.68 -6.28 -8.92
N THR A 232 -8.76 -6.41 -9.89
CA THR A 232 -7.30 -6.46 -9.64
C THR A 232 -6.56 -5.22 -10.09
N ILE A 233 -7.11 -4.42 -11.02
CA ILE A 233 -6.41 -3.24 -11.56
C ILE A 233 -7.06 -1.91 -11.20
N ARG A 234 -8.35 -1.87 -10.87
CA ARG A 234 -9.01 -0.63 -10.42
C ARG A 234 -8.69 -0.38 -8.96
N THR A 235 -7.92 0.66 -8.74
CA THR A 235 -7.29 0.97 -7.45
C THR A 235 -7.78 2.31 -6.90
#